data_7ec3758a1c4fb6126715cfc9c983a895
#
_entry.id   7ec3758a1c4fb6126715cfc9c983a895
#
_cell.length_a   1.000
_cell.length_b   1.000
_cell.length_c   1.000
_cell.angle_alpha   90.00
_cell.angle_beta   90.00
_cell.angle_gamma   90.00
#
_symmetry.space_group_name_H-M   'P 1'
#
loop_
_entity.id
_entity.type
_entity.pdbx_description
1 polymer ?
#
loop_
_entity_poly.entity_id
_entity_poly.type
_entity_poly.pdbx_seq_one_letter_code
_entity_poly.pdbx_strand_id
1 'polypeptide(L)'
;KYVVDGLRDKGAIFVDELDEVPDDATVIFSAHGVAKVVREEAARRKLRVFDAICPLVTKVHMEVGKYQQEGRESILIGHAGHPEVEGTLGQYTASDGRGGMYLVESVEDVWKLEVKDPDYLAFVTQTNPVCSTETADDGRSLPAACALRSDTATATEQFALV
;
A
#
# COMPACT_ATOMS: atom_id res chain seq x y z
N LYS A 1 -14.83 4.17 -15.69
CA LYS A 1 -16.30 4.36 -15.77
C LYS A 1 -16.92 3.28 -16.66
N TYR A 2 -16.56 3.17 -17.95
CA TYR A 2 -17.14 2.22 -18.91
C TYR A 2 -17.14 0.75 -18.43
N VAL A 3 -16.02 0.26 -17.88
CA VAL A 3 -15.90 -1.13 -17.39
C VAL A 3 -16.80 -1.37 -16.18
N VAL A 4 -16.82 -0.42 -15.23
CA VAL A 4 -17.65 -0.50 -14.02
C VAL A 4 -19.14 -0.53 -14.39
N ASP A 5 -19.56 0.39 -15.27
CA ASP A 5 -20.94 0.45 -15.73
C ASP A 5 -21.34 -0.87 -16.44
N GLY A 6 -20.47 -1.40 -17.31
CA GLY A 6 -20.71 -2.66 -17.99
C GLY A 6 -20.75 -3.90 -17.07
N LEU A 7 -20.07 -3.86 -15.92
CA LEU A 7 -20.19 -4.91 -14.91
C LEU A 7 -21.48 -4.77 -14.09
N ARG A 8 -21.88 -3.54 -13.76
CA ARG A 8 -23.19 -3.27 -13.10
C ARG A 8 -24.35 -3.75 -13.93
N ASP A 9 -24.33 -3.49 -15.26
CA ASP A 9 -25.34 -3.95 -16.21
C ASP A 9 -25.44 -5.50 -16.26
N LYS A 10 -24.37 -6.20 -15.89
CA LYS A 10 -24.31 -7.66 -15.78
C LYS A 10 -24.67 -8.17 -14.37
N GLY A 11 -25.06 -7.29 -13.46
CA GLY A 11 -25.49 -7.65 -12.11
C GLY A 11 -24.40 -7.63 -11.06
N ALA A 12 -23.20 -7.10 -11.35
CA ALA A 12 -22.18 -6.91 -10.32
C ALA A 12 -22.58 -5.77 -9.38
N ILE A 13 -22.49 -6.02 -8.09
CA ILE A 13 -22.73 -5.05 -7.02
C ILE A 13 -21.36 -4.60 -6.50
N PHE A 14 -21.12 -3.30 -6.49
CA PHE A 14 -19.92 -2.71 -5.93
C PHE A 14 -20.21 -2.24 -4.51
N VAL A 15 -19.42 -2.69 -3.58
CA VAL A 15 -19.49 -2.37 -2.16
C VAL A 15 -18.19 -1.77 -1.70
N ASP A 16 -18.22 -0.93 -0.70
CA ASP A 16 -17.04 -0.34 -0.10
C ASP A 16 -16.52 -1.23 1.06
N GLU A 17 -17.45 -1.85 1.79
CA GLU A 17 -17.12 -2.68 2.96
C GLU A 17 -17.62 -4.12 2.79
N LEU A 18 -16.89 -5.06 3.40
CA LEU A 18 -17.20 -6.48 3.29
C LEU A 18 -18.51 -6.87 4.04
N ASP A 19 -18.92 -6.12 5.04
CA ASP A 19 -20.13 -6.34 5.82
C ASP A 19 -21.42 -6.13 5.00
N GLU A 20 -21.34 -5.36 3.91
CA GLU A 20 -22.43 -5.18 2.95
C GLU A 20 -22.70 -6.45 2.12
N VAL A 21 -21.76 -7.41 2.10
CA VAL A 21 -21.86 -8.62 1.28
C VAL A 21 -22.68 -9.70 2.02
N PRO A 22 -23.73 -10.29 1.39
CA PRO A 22 -24.42 -11.44 1.93
C PRO A 22 -23.51 -12.68 2.09
N ASP A 23 -23.78 -13.53 3.10
CA ASP A 23 -22.93 -14.69 3.41
C ASP A 23 -22.81 -15.74 2.29
N ASP A 24 -23.81 -15.83 1.42
CA ASP A 24 -23.81 -16.78 0.29
C ASP A 24 -23.27 -16.18 -1.03
N ALA A 25 -22.83 -14.93 -1.01
CA ALA A 25 -22.37 -14.24 -2.18
C ALA A 25 -20.93 -14.64 -2.59
N THR A 26 -20.64 -14.40 -3.85
CA THR A 26 -19.28 -14.47 -4.38
C THR A 26 -18.65 -13.08 -4.34
N VAL A 27 -17.48 -12.95 -3.76
CA VAL A 27 -16.72 -11.71 -3.63
C VAL A 27 -15.56 -11.70 -4.61
N ILE A 28 -15.31 -10.57 -5.22
CA ILE A 28 -14.12 -10.33 -6.04
C ILE A 28 -13.32 -9.21 -5.38
N PHE A 29 -12.10 -9.52 -4.95
CA PHE A 29 -11.18 -8.48 -4.51
C PHE A 29 -10.63 -7.73 -5.72
N SER A 30 -10.63 -6.40 -5.63
CA SER A 30 -10.19 -5.55 -6.74
C SER A 30 -8.68 -5.67 -7.00
N ALA A 31 -8.25 -5.20 -8.16
CA ALA A 31 -6.84 -5.22 -8.55
C ALA A 31 -5.92 -4.42 -7.60
N HIS A 32 -6.47 -3.47 -6.86
CA HIS A 32 -5.73 -2.62 -5.92
C HIS A 32 -5.30 -3.34 -4.63
N GLY A 33 -5.86 -4.52 -4.37
CA GLY A 33 -5.62 -5.24 -3.13
C GLY A 33 -6.56 -4.82 -2.01
N VAL A 34 -6.57 -5.63 -0.95
CA VAL A 34 -7.36 -5.39 0.25
C VAL A 34 -6.50 -5.61 1.50
N ALA A 35 -6.86 -4.94 2.59
CA ALA A 35 -6.21 -5.12 3.87
C ALA A 35 -6.29 -6.58 4.36
N LYS A 36 -5.32 -6.99 5.16
CA LYS A 36 -5.26 -8.35 5.73
C LYS A 36 -6.52 -8.71 6.51
N VAL A 37 -7.06 -7.77 7.29
CA VAL A 37 -8.29 -7.97 8.06
C VAL A 37 -9.50 -8.29 7.18
N VAL A 38 -9.59 -7.73 5.99
CA VAL A 38 -10.66 -8.01 5.03
C VAL A 38 -10.57 -9.44 4.50
N ARG A 39 -9.36 -9.93 4.22
CA ARG A 39 -9.13 -11.33 3.81
C ARG A 39 -9.48 -12.30 4.94
N GLU A 40 -9.08 -11.99 6.17
CA GLU A 40 -9.36 -12.81 7.36
C GLU A 40 -10.86 -12.87 7.63
N GLU A 41 -11.57 -11.75 7.50
CA GLU A 41 -13.02 -11.69 7.67
C GLU A 41 -13.76 -12.49 6.59
N ALA A 42 -13.35 -12.37 5.33
CA ALA A 42 -13.92 -13.15 4.24
C ALA A 42 -13.73 -14.66 4.48
N ALA A 43 -12.56 -15.06 4.97
CA ALA A 43 -12.28 -16.45 5.32
C ALA A 43 -13.11 -16.92 6.53
N ARG A 44 -13.25 -16.08 7.56
CA ARG A 44 -14.09 -16.36 8.75
C ARG A 44 -15.55 -16.59 8.38
N ARG A 45 -16.07 -15.77 7.46
CA ARG A 45 -17.44 -15.88 6.92
C ARG A 45 -17.59 -16.97 5.87
N LYS A 46 -16.49 -17.65 5.48
CA LYS A 46 -16.46 -18.69 4.42
C LYS A 46 -17.02 -18.21 3.09
N LEU A 47 -16.82 -16.95 2.75
CA LEU A 47 -17.25 -16.39 1.49
C LEU A 47 -16.46 -17.03 0.34
N ARG A 48 -17.11 -17.15 -0.82
CA ARG A 48 -16.43 -17.54 -2.06
C ARG A 48 -15.70 -16.35 -2.62
N VAL A 49 -14.37 -16.34 -2.52
CA VAL A 49 -13.54 -15.21 -2.93
C VAL A 49 -12.82 -15.54 -4.24
N PHE A 50 -12.92 -14.63 -5.21
CA PHE A 50 -12.02 -14.55 -6.35
C PHE A 50 -11.05 -13.40 -6.12
N ASP A 51 -9.78 -13.72 -6.04
CA ASP A 51 -8.72 -12.74 -5.85
C ASP A 51 -8.26 -12.24 -7.23
N ALA A 52 -8.66 -11.03 -7.58
CA ALA A 52 -8.25 -10.36 -8.82
C ALA A 52 -7.15 -9.33 -8.59
N ILE A 53 -6.45 -9.40 -7.45
CA ILE A 53 -5.37 -8.48 -7.11
C ILE A 53 -4.25 -8.56 -8.14
N CYS A 54 -3.75 -7.40 -8.56
CA CYS A 54 -2.60 -7.30 -9.45
C CYS A 54 -1.38 -8.03 -8.84
N PRO A 55 -0.67 -8.89 -9.60
CA PRO A 55 0.53 -9.57 -9.09
C PRO A 55 1.60 -8.62 -8.54
N LEU A 56 1.69 -7.40 -9.07
CA LEU A 56 2.60 -6.37 -8.57
C LEU A 56 2.21 -5.89 -7.17
N VAL A 57 0.92 -5.63 -6.95
CA VAL A 57 0.38 -5.28 -5.63
C VAL A 57 0.58 -6.44 -4.64
N THR A 58 0.34 -7.67 -5.08
CA THR A 58 0.59 -8.87 -4.26
C THR A 58 2.05 -8.92 -3.81
N LYS A 59 2.99 -8.60 -4.69
CA LYS A 59 4.42 -8.56 -4.34
C LYS A 59 4.71 -7.50 -3.28
N VAL A 60 4.16 -6.29 -3.42
CA VAL A 60 4.29 -5.22 -2.41
C VAL A 60 3.74 -5.69 -1.07
N HIS A 61 2.55 -6.30 -1.05
CA HIS A 61 1.95 -6.85 0.18
C HIS A 61 2.83 -7.91 0.85
N MET A 62 3.47 -8.78 0.06
CA MET A 62 4.40 -9.80 0.59
C MET A 62 5.66 -9.16 1.20
N GLU A 63 6.23 -8.15 0.56
CA GLU A 63 7.40 -7.43 1.07
C GLU A 63 7.07 -6.69 2.37
N VAL A 64 5.91 -6.02 2.45
CA VAL A 64 5.44 -5.38 3.68
C VAL A 64 5.28 -6.40 4.81
N GLY A 65 4.69 -7.56 4.52
CA GLY A 65 4.57 -8.64 5.50
C GLY A 65 5.92 -9.16 6.01
N LYS A 66 6.92 -9.24 5.11
CA LYS A 66 8.29 -9.61 5.47
C LYS A 66 8.93 -8.54 6.37
N TYR A 67 8.84 -7.27 6.02
CA TYR A 67 9.39 -6.17 6.83
C TYR A 67 8.77 -6.12 8.22
N GLN A 68 7.45 -6.38 8.32
CA GLN A 68 6.79 -6.51 9.61
C GLN A 68 7.38 -7.65 10.44
N GLN A 69 7.61 -8.83 9.85
CA GLN A 69 8.21 -9.98 10.56
C GLN A 69 9.64 -9.68 11.02
N GLU A 70 10.37 -8.92 10.25
CA GLU A 70 11.72 -8.46 10.59
C GLU A 70 11.70 -7.33 11.64
N GLY A 71 10.55 -6.74 11.96
CA GLY A 71 10.41 -5.60 12.87
C GLY A 71 10.95 -4.29 12.32
N ARG A 72 11.05 -4.17 10.98
CA ARG A 72 11.47 -2.94 10.32
C ARG A 72 10.36 -1.91 10.33
N GLU A 73 10.74 -0.66 10.45
CA GLU A 73 9.86 0.45 10.09
C GLU A 73 9.80 0.55 8.56
N SER A 74 8.60 0.77 8.03
CA SER A 74 8.36 0.81 6.59
C SER A 74 7.71 2.13 6.19
N ILE A 75 8.19 2.70 5.09
CA ILE A 75 7.64 3.92 4.51
C ILE A 75 6.89 3.53 3.25
N LEU A 76 5.62 3.90 3.17
CA LEU A 76 4.81 3.77 1.96
C LEU A 76 4.72 5.12 1.27
N ILE A 77 5.16 5.18 0.03
CA ILE A 77 5.03 6.37 -0.81
C ILE A 77 3.79 6.19 -1.68
N GLY A 78 2.79 7.04 -1.49
CA GLY A 78 1.51 6.94 -2.20
C GLY A 78 0.53 8.00 -1.77
N HIS A 79 -0.70 7.95 -2.26
CA HIS A 79 -1.74 8.93 -1.99
C HIS A 79 -2.74 8.41 -0.95
N ALA A 80 -2.98 9.17 0.09
CA ALA A 80 -3.99 8.88 1.11
C ALA A 80 -5.38 8.69 0.48
N GLY A 81 -6.14 7.71 0.98
CA GLY A 81 -7.46 7.38 0.44
C GLY A 81 -7.45 6.61 -0.89
N HIS A 82 -6.29 6.31 -1.45
CA HIS A 82 -6.22 5.43 -2.62
C HIS A 82 -6.38 3.97 -2.17
N PRO A 83 -7.24 3.15 -2.83
CA PRO A 83 -7.53 1.77 -2.39
C PRO A 83 -6.28 0.88 -2.26
N GLU A 84 -5.29 1.05 -3.14
CA GLU A 84 -4.02 0.31 -3.06
C GLU A 84 -3.20 0.70 -1.83
N VAL A 85 -3.20 1.99 -1.47
CA VAL A 85 -2.49 2.50 -0.29
C VAL A 85 -3.16 1.96 0.98
N GLU A 86 -4.49 2.05 1.07
CA GLU A 86 -5.26 1.50 2.19
C GLU A 86 -5.05 -0.02 2.32
N GLY A 87 -5.11 -0.75 1.20
CA GLY A 87 -4.85 -2.18 1.16
C GLY A 87 -3.44 -2.55 1.62
N THR A 88 -2.43 -1.75 1.24
CA THR A 88 -1.02 -1.96 1.59
C THR A 88 -0.74 -1.59 3.05
N LEU A 89 -1.25 -0.45 3.54
CA LEU A 89 -1.18 -0.08 4.97
C LEU A 89 -1.78 -1.17 5.85
N GLY A 90 -2.90 -1.74 5.41
CA GLY A 90 -3.60 -2.81 6.11
C GLY A 90 -2.88 -4.18 6.12
N GLN A 91 -1.73 -4.32 5.43
CA GLN A 91 -0.86 -5.50 5.57
C GLN A 91 0.03 -5.42 6.80
N TYR A 92 0.30 -4.22 7.29
CA TYR A 92 1.21 -4.01 8.42
C TYR A 92 0.40 -3.87 9.73
N THR A 93 0.61 -4.79 10.63
CA THR A 93 0.04 -4.71 11.99
C THR A 93 1.19 -4.50 12.97
N ALA A 94 1.30 -3.32 13.55
CA ALA A 94 2.31 -3.05 14.56
C ALA A 94 2.11 -3.99 15.77
N SER A 95 3.09 -4.85 16.03
CA SER A 95 3.10 -5.73 17.20
C SER A 95 4.23 -5.30 18.13
N ASP A 96 3.96 -5.27 19.43
CA ASP A 96 4.95 -5.10 20.50
C ASP A 96 5.74 -3.77 20.49
N GLY A 97 5.19 -2.73 19.89
CA GLY A 97 5.82 -1.40 19.82
C GLY A 97 7.10 -1.35 18.98
N ARG A 98 7.42 -2.43 18.26
CA ARG A 98 8.50 -2.48 17.27
C ARG A 98 7.95 -2.31 15.87
N GLY A 99 8.72 -1.62 15.03
CA GLY A 99 8.33 -1.31 13.67
C GLY A 99 7.22 -0.25 13.61
N GLY A 100 6.73 -0.02 12.42
CA GLY A 100 5.68 0.93 12.07
C GLY A 100 5.58 1.04 10.56
N MET A 101 4.45 1.55 10.07
CA MET A 101 4.30 1.88 8.67
C MET A 101 3.79 3.31 8.54
N TYR A 102 4.48 4.10 7.75
CA TYR A 102 4.26 5.53 7.60
C TYR A 102 3.92 5.85 6.15
N LEU A 103 2.84 6.60 5.93
CA LEU A 103 2.49 7.11 4.61
C LEU A 103 3.21 8.44 4.35
N VAL A 104 3.79 8.55 3.17
CA VAL A 104 4.45 9.75 2.67
C VAL A 104 3.85 10.09 1.31
N GLU A 105 3.31 11.29 1.18
CA GLU A 105 2.72 11.81 -0.06
C GLU A 105 3.60 12.87 -0.72
N SER A 106 4.38 13.59 0.09
CA SER A 106 5.17 14.74 -0.33
C SER A 106 6.57 14.73 0.30
N VAL A 107 7.46 15.59 -0.21
CA VAL A 107 8.79 15.80 0.37
C VAL A 107 8.69 16.39 1.80
N GLU A 108 7.68 17.23 2.04
CA GLU A 108 7.42 17.82 3.35
C GLU A 108 7.08 16.77 4.40
N ASP A 109 6.43 15.67 4.01
CA ASP A 109 6.11 14.57 4.92
C ASP A 109 7.38 13.80 5.31
N VAL A 110 8.34 13.68 4.39
CA VAL A 110 9.64 13.08 4.70
C VAL A 110 10.36 13.84 5.81
N TRP A 111 10.34 15.17 5.75
CA TRP A 111 11.00 16.01 6.76
C TRP A 111 10.32 15.99 8.13
N LYS A 112 9.04 15.61 8.18
CA LYS A 112 8.27 15.47 9.43
C LYS A 112 8.32 14.04 10.00
N LEU A 113 8.90 13.11 9.26
CA LEU A 113 8.90 11.72 9.63
C LEU A 113 9.85 11.46 10.80
N GLU A 114 9.31 10.97 11.90
CA GLU A 114 10.08 10.52 13.05
C GLU A 114 10.17 9.00 13.03
N VAL A 115 11.34 8.47 12.70
CA VAL A 115 11.61 7.03 12.69
C VAL A 115 12.47 6.67 13.90
N LYS A 116 12.31 5.46 14.41
CA LYS A 116 13.05 4.98 15.60
C LYS A 116 14.46 4.53 15.26
N ASP A 117 14.61 3.85 14.10
CA ASP A 117 15.88 3.31 13.63
C ASP A 117 16.09 3.64 12.15
N PRO A 118 16.76 4.76 11.85
CA PRO A 118 17.03 5.18 10.47
C PRO A 118 17.87 4.18 9.67
N ASP A 119 18.69 3.36 10.33
CA ASP A 119 19.56 2.38 9.67
C ASP A 119 18.81 1.07 9.35
N TYR A 120 17.58 0.91 9.86
CA TYR A 120 16.80 -0.31 9.69
C TYR A 120 15.42 -0.03 9.08
N LEU A 121 15.39 0.83 8.08
CA LEU A 121 14.19 1.22 7.34
C LEU A 121 13.97 0.34 6.10
N ALA A 122 12.71 0.25 5.71
CA ALA A 122 12.30 -0.25 4.40
C ALA A 122 11.35 0.75 3.75
N PHE A 123 11.22 0.72 2.43
CA PHE A 123 10.21 1.50 1.74
C PHE A 123 9.56 0.71 0.60
N VAL A 124 8.32 1.03 0.35
CA VAL A 124 7.53 0.54 -0.77
C VAL A 124 6.78 1.71 -1.41
N THR A 125 6.43 1.57 -2.67
CA THR A 125 5.66 2.58 -3.38
C THR A 125 4.34 1.99 -3.85
N GLN A 126 3.32 2.82 -3.95
CA GLN A 126 2.13 2.54 -4.76
C GLN A 126 2.58 2.23 -6.20
N THR A 127 1.90 1.30 -6.90
CA THR A 127 2.34 0.80 -8.22
C THR A 127 2.29 1.86 -9.32
N ASN A 128 1.48 2.90 -9.17
CA ASN A 128 1.46 4.08 -10.05
C ASN A 128 1.49 5.36 -9.19
N PRO A 129 2.63 5.68 -8.55
CA PRO A 129 2.73 6.96 -7.87
C PRO A 129 2.68 8.07 -8.93
N VAL A 130 1.60 8.82 -8.98
CA VAL A 130 1.63 10.12 -9.64
C VAL A 130 2.44 11.01 -8.70
N CYS A 131 3.74 11.03 -8.90
CA CYS A 131 4.60 12.00 -8.25
C CYS A 131 4.10 13.38 -8.63
N SER A 132 3.48 14.09 -7.69
CA SER A 132 3.35 15.54 -7.81
C SER A 132 4.79 16.06 -7.88
N THR A 133 5.20 16.46 -9.06
CA THR A 133 6.48 17.12 -9.28
C THR A 133 6.39 18.52 -8.70
N GLU A 134 6.66 18.68 -7.42
CA GLU A 134 7.04 19.99 -6.91
C GLU A 134 8.46 20.25 -7.39
N THR A 135 8.62 21.32 -8.11
CA THR A 135 9.92 21.80 -8.53
C THR A 135 10.64 22.34 -7.30
N ALA A 136 11.77 21.73 -6.96
CA ALA A 136 12.71 22.38 -6.05
C ALA A 136 13.07 23.78 -6.63
N ASP A 137 13.44 24.74 -5.77
CA ASP A 137 13.81 26.12 -6.16
C ASP A 137 14.88 26.21 -7.24
N ASP A 138 15.55 25.10 -7.58
CA ASP A 138 16.56 24.98 -8.64
C ASP A 138 15.98 24.49 -9.98
N GLY A 139 14.66 24.33 -10.10
CA GLY A 139 13.98 23.88 -11.32
C GLY A 139 14.09 22.37 -11.58
N ARG A 140 14.58 21.57 -10.63
CA ARG A 140 14.62 20.11 -10.72
C ARG A 140 13.43 19.49 -10.00
N SER A 141 12.63 18.72 -10.71
CA SER A 141 11.61 17.88 -10.10
C SER A 141 12.27 16.63 -9.49
N LEU A 142 12.31 16.55 -8.17
CA LEU A 142 12.74 15.34 -7.47
C LEU A 142 11.49 14.57 -7.02
N PRO A 143 11.30 13.31 -7.45
CA PRO A 143 10.27 12.47 -6.88
C PRO A 143 10.56 12.23 -5.39
N ALA A 144 9.51 12.08 -4.56
CA ALA A 144 9.64 11.81 -3.13
C ALA A 144 10.60 10.64 -2.83
N ALA A 145 10.61 9.61 -3.69
CA ALA A 145 11.57 8.51 -3.65
C ALA A 145 13.04 8.95 -3.81
N CYS A 146 13.29 10.11 -4.43
CA CYS A 146 14.65 10.63 -4.62
C CYS A 146 15.15 11.43 -3.39
N ALA A 147 14.23 12.05 -2.64
CA ALA A 147 14.56 12.74 -1.39
C ALA A 147 15.02 11.75 -0.30
N LEU A 148 14.40 10.56 -0.24
CA LEU A 148 14.82 9.49 0.67
C LEU A 148 16.24 8.95 0.36
N ARG A 149 16.72 9.10 -0.89
CA ARG A 149 18.05 8.64 -1.30
C ARG A 149 19.20 9.55 -0.88
N SER A 150 18.97 10.84 -0.73
CA SER A 150 20.07 11.79 -0.50
C SER A 150 20.59 11.79 0.92
N ASP A 151 19.76 11.42 1.90
CA ASP A 151 20.10 11.52 3.32
C ASP A 151 20.40 10.16 3.98
N THR A 152 20.14 9.02 3.28
CA THR A 152 20.40 7.66 3.81
C THR A 152 21.45 6.90 3.00
N ALA A 153 22.50 7.57 2.53
CA ALA A 153 23.52 7.04 1.61
C ALA A 153 24.35 5.86 2.14
N THR A 154 23.93 5.16 3.19
CA THR A 154 24.60 3.99 3.74
C THR A 154 23.72 2.74 3.88
N ALA A 155 22.44 2.80 3.53
CA ALA A 155 21.60 1.61 3.55
C ALA A 155 21.82 0.80 2.26
N THR A 156 22.38 -0.36 2.45
CA THR A 156 22.71 -1.38 1.44
C THR A 156 21.55 -1.62 0.47
N GLU A 157 21.85 -1.44 -0.80
CA GLU A 157 20.98 -1.67 -1.96
C GLU A 157 20.14 -2.96 -1.86
N GLN A 158 18.84 -2.82 -1.78
CA GLN A 158 17.90 -3.77 -2.39
C GLN A 158 16.67 -3.00 -2.88
N PHE A 159 16.79 -2.40 -4.06
CA PHE A 159 15.68 -1.80 -4.76
C PHE A 159 14.78 -2.90 -5.34
N ALA A 160 13.59 -3.07 -4.81
CA ALA A 160 12.50 -3.62 -5.58
C ALA A 160 11.76 -2.44 -6.25
N LEU A 161 12.27 -1.97 -7.36
CA LEU A 161 11.50 -1.20 -8.32
C LEU A 161 10.49 -2.16 -8.95
N VAL A 162 9.22 -1.89 -8.70
CA VAL A 162 8.11 -2.48 -9.45
C VAL A 162 7.31 -1.37 -10.07
#